data_90288a548813b89f0a04d84e82b33edd
#
_entry.id   90288a548813b89f0a04d84e82b33edd
#
_cell.length_a   1.000
_cell.length_b   1.000
_cell.length_c   1.000
_cell.angle_alpha   90.00
_cell.angle_beta   90.00
_cell.angle_gamma   90.00
#
_symmetry.space_group_name_H-M   'P 1'
#
loop_
_entity.id
_entity.type
_entity.pdbx_description
1 polymer ?
#
loop_
_entity_poly.entity_id
_entity_poly.type
_entity_poly.pdbx_seq_one_letter_code
_entity_poly.pdbx_strand_id
1 'polypeptide(L)'
;MSFFYQKPERKIWACFMTRRWPGLQNVNYFLLLGRSKKWSSALFLDFSLGDFPHLAGMQYARDVDFDVNPAELRGEKLISKIIGGEIDDTLIERSANWEGRIRGRLEGIIALEAALDSDFLIYIFDSRKVPYGTNISAKYVIKDQRTGMTFFFFVDSNENRWFCRSIFQANLTDYTVNQTRVFVLRKRKQKDGTVLIDYTNPHYRPQPGDALSPH
;
A
#
# COMPACT_ATOMS: atom_id res chain seq x y z
N MET A 1 20.21 -18.03 9.68
CA MET A 1 20.43 -18.16 8.21
C MET A 1 20.09 -16.81 7.60
N SER A 2 21.11 -16.08 7.14
CA SER A 2 20.96 -14.76 6.53
C SER A 2 20.56 -14.99 5.07
N PHE A 3 19.32 -14.68 4.73
CA PHE A 3 18.93 -14.58 3.33
C PHE A 3 19.58 -13.31 2.77
N PHE A 4 20.67 -13.48 2.07
CA PHE A 4 21.24 -12.44 1.23
C PHE A 4 20.20 -12.05 0.18
N TYR A 5 19.65 -10.86 0.34
CA TYR A 5 18.85 -10.21 -0.68
C TYR A 5 19.80 -9.84 -1.83
N GLN A 6 20.00 -10.76 -2.78
CA GLN A 6 20.66 -10.41 -4.03
C GLN A 6 19.80 -9.35 -4.70
N LYS A 7 20.37 -8.13 -4.89
CA LYS A 7 19.75 -7.08 -5.69
C LYS A 7 19.44 -7.68 -7.06
N PRO A 8 18.17 -7.83 -7.46
CA PRO A 8 17.85 -8.27 -8.79
C PRO A 8 18.43 -7.26 -9.78
N GLU A 9 18.96 -7.73 -10.89
CA GLU A 9 19.47 -6.88 -11.96
C GLU A 9 18.40 -5.87 -12.40
N ARG A 10 18.78 -4.64 -12.72
CA ARG A 10 17.91 -3.46 -12.94
C ARG A 10 16.69 -3.72 -13.85
N LYS A 11 16.80 -4.65 -14.80
CA LYS A 11 15.74 -4.99 -15.78
C LYS A 11 14.53 -5.76 -15.20
N ILE A 12 14.57 -6.19 -13.94
CA ILE A 12 13.55 -7.09 -13.38
C ILE A 12 12.46 -6.32 -12.62
N TRP A 13 12.75 -5.11 -12.16
CA TRP A 13 11.87 -4.41 -11.22
C TRP A 13 10.52 -4.01 -11.79
N ALA A 14 10.49 -3.30 -12.91
CA ALA A 14 9.24 -2.81 -13.47
C ALA A 14 8.36 -3.97 -13.98
N CYS A 15 8.93 -4.93 -14.72
CA CYS A 15 8.20 -6.11 -15.21
C CYS A 15 7.64 -6.98 -14.06
N PHE A 16 8.39 -7.11 -12.96
CA PHE A 16 7.93 -7.86 -11.78
C PHE A 16 6.76 -7.16 -11.09
N MET A 17 6.79 -5.85 -11.06
CA MET A 17 5.79 -5.02 -10.38
C MET A 17 4.48 -4.96 -11.12
N THR A 18 4.53 -4.76 -12.42
CA THR A 18 3.33 -4.74 -13.26
C THR A 18 2.62 -6.09 -13.29
N ARG A 19 3.36 -7.20 -13.14
CA ARG A 19 2.78 -8.56 -13.05
C ARG A 19 2.23 -8.88 -11.67
N ARG A 20 2.80 -8.33 -10.59
CA ARG A 20 2.29 -8.57 -9.23
C ARG A 20 1.04 -7.78 -8.89
N TRP A 21 0.95 -6.53 -9.35
CA TRP A 21 -0.20 -5.69 -9.04
C TRP A 21 -1.54 -6.28 -9.49
N PRO A 22 -1.67 -6.86 -10.71
CA PRO A 22 -2.90 -7.56 -11.09
C PRO A 22 -3.28 -8.70 -10.14
N GLY A 23 -2.29 -9.32 -9.51
CA GLY A 23 -2.52 -10.35 -8.50
C GLY A 23 -3.20 -9.88 -7.22
N LEU A 24 -3.16 -8.56 -6.94
CA LEU A 24 -3.84 -7.94 -5.81
C LEU A 24 -5.28 -7.50 -6.11
N GLN A 25 -5.67 -7.42 -7.38
CA GLN A 25 -7.01 -6.89 -7.75
C GLN A 25 -8.18 -7.63 -7.13
N ASN A 26 -8.04 -8.94 -6.96
CA ASN A 26 -9.09 -9.77 -6.36
C ASN A 26 -8.84 -10.05 -4.87
N VAL A 27 -7.89 -9.31 -4.27
CA VAL A 27 -7.56 -9.43 -2.85
C VAL A 27 -8.26 -8.32 -2.07
N ASN A 28 -8.98 -8.70 -1.05
CA ASN A 28 -9.64 -7.77 -0.14
C ASN A 28 -9.20 -8.05 1.29
N TYR A 29 -8.94 -6.99 2.05
CA TYR A 29 -8.68 -7.08 3.47
C TYR A 29 -9.81 -6.41 4.25
N PHE A 30 -10.46 -7.19 5.09
CA PHE A 30 -11.29 -6.65 6.16
C PHE A 30 -10.44 -6.51 7.42
N LEU A 31 -10.43 -5.31 7.99
CA LEU A 31 -9.76 -5.03 9.25
C LEU A 31 -10.76 -4.40 10.22
N LEU A 32 -10.99 -5.06 11.35
CA LEU A 32 -11.65 -4.44 12.49
C LEU A 32 -10.57 -3.90 13.42
N LEU A 33 -10.59 -2.61 13.63
CA LEU A 33 -9.63 -1.89 14.46
C LEU A 33 -10.27 -1.49 15.77
N GLY A 34 -9.48 -1.51 16.87
CA GLY A 34 -9.93 -1.05 18.17
C GLY A 34 -8.86 -0.22 18.88
N ARG A 35 -9.31 0.69 19.74
CA ARG A 35 -8.46 1.51 20.60
C ARG A 35 -8.81 1.35 22.06
N SER A 36 -10.09 1.19 22.37
CA SER A 36 -10.61 1.05 23.72
C SER A 36 -11.89 0.22 23.67
N LYS A 37 -12.44 -0.13 24.83
CA LYS A 37 -13.71 -0.90 24.93
C LYS A 37 -14.91 -0.23 24.22
N LYS A 38 -14.82 1.07 23.91
CA LYS A 38 -15.93 1.86 23.33
C LYS A 38 -15.66 2.36 21.92
N TRP A 39 -14.53 2.00 21.31
CA TRP A 39 -14.20 2.48 19.99
C TRP A 39 -13.69 1.34 19.11
N SER A 40 -14.42 1.09 18.04
CA SER A 40 -13.99 0.23 16.94
C SER A 40 -14.27 0.91 15.60
N SER A 41 -13.55 0.54 14.60
CA SER A 41 -13.72 1.00 13.22
C SER A 41 -13.40 -0.15 12.27
N ALA A 42 -14.26 -0.36 11.29
CA ALA A 42 -14.04 -1.35 10.25
C ALA A 42 -13.55 -0.65 8.97
N LEU A 43 -12.62 -1.28 8.28
CA LEU A 43 -12.21 -0.88 6.96
C LEU A 43 -12.10 -2.09 6.03
N PHE A 44 -12.47 -1.88 4.77
CA PHE A 44 -12.42 -2.87 3.69
C PHE A 44 -11.44 -2.35 2.66
N LEU A 45 -10.18 -2.77 2.75
CA LEU A 45 -9.13 -2.35 1.85
C LEU A 45 -9.16 -3.22 0.61
N ASP A 46 -9.29 -2.58 -0.54
CA ASP A 46 -9.20 -3.20 -1.85
C ASP A 46 -8.12 -2.53 -2.72
N PHE A 47 -7.84 -3.14 -3.87
CA PHE A 47 -6.81 -2.68 -4.79
C PHE A 47 -7.38 -2.66 -6.21
N SER A 48 -7.35 -1.47 -6.84
CA SER A 48 -7.72 -1.34 -8.25
C SER A 48 -6.49 -1.11 -9.13
N LEU A 49 -6.60 -1.44 -10.43
CA LEU A 49 -5.53 -1.12 -11.38
C LEU A 49 -5.21 0.37 -11.40
N GLY A 50 -6.23 1.21 -11.24
CA GLY A 50 -6.07 2.65 -11.22
C GLY A 50 -5.25 3.21 -10.07
N ASP A 51 -5.07 2.47 -8.97
CA ASP A 51 -4.27 2.91 -7.82
C ASP A 51 -2.77 2.80 -8.09
N PHE A 52 -2.35 1.81 -8.89
CA PHE A 52 -0.95 1.50 -9.12
C PHE A 52 -0.11 2.70 -9.60
N PRO A 53 -0.50 3.44 -10.65
CA PRO A 53 0.33 4.53 -11.16
C PRO A 53 0.63 5.58 -10.11
N HIS A 54 -0.33 5.88 -9.25
CA HIS A 54 -0.14 6.83 -8.16
C HIS A 54 0.77 6.27 -7.07
N LEU A 55 0.53 5.05 -6.65
CA LEU A 55 1.33 4.37 -5.62
C LEU A 55 2.77 4.17 -6.09
N ALA A 56 2.98 3.78 -7.33
CA ALA A 56 4.28 3.60 -7.95
C ALA A 56 5.05 4.91 -8.17
N GLY A 57 4.37 6.06 -8.07
CA GLY A 57 5.01 7.35 -8.29
C GLY A 57 5.17 7.73 -9.77
N MET A 58 4.35 7.16 -10.67
CA MET A 58 4.41 7.44 -12.12
C MET A 58 4.24 8.92 -12.44
N GLN A 59 3.53 9.67 -11.59
CA GLN A 59 3.40 11.12 -11.71
C GLN A 59 4.73 11.88 -11.62
N TYR A 60 5.80 11.22 -11.15
CA TYR A 60 7.15 11.80 -11.07
C TYR A 60 8.02 11.44 -12.30
N ALA A 61 7.60 10.52 -13.16
CA ALA A 61 8.32 10.10 -14.35
C ALA A 61 7.96 10.93 -15.60
N ARG A 62 7.57 12.20 -15.43
CA ARG A 62 7.17 13.10 -16.52
C ARG A 62 8.32 13.51 -17.44
N ASP A 63 9.54 13.29 -17.01
CA ASP A 63 10.79 13.51 -17.73
C ASP A 63 11.17 12.33 -18.61
N VAL A 64 10.39 11.25 -18.58
CA VAL A 64 10.58 10.06 -19.42
C VAL A 64 9.61 10.10 -20.58
N ASP A 65 10.13 9.95 -21.78
CA ASP A 65 9.33 9.76 -22.99
C ASP A 65 9.00 8.26 -23.13
N PHE A 66 7.73 7.93 -22.98
CA PHE A 66 7.22 6.56 -23.14
C PHE A 66 6.66 6.31 -24.54
N ASP A 67 6.86 7.25 -25.47
CA ASP A 67 6.32 7.20 -26.85
C ASP A 67 4.78 6.99 -26.88
N VAL A 68 4.09 7.53 -25.90
CA VAL A 68 2.62 7.51 -25.82
C VAL A 68 2.07 8.85 -25.35
N ASN A 69 0.81 9.11 -25.64
CA ASN A 69 0.16 10.33 -25.18
C ASN A 69 0.19 10.41 -23.64
N PRO A 70 0.64 11.54 -23.04
CA PRO A 70 0.68 11.71 -21.58
C PRO A 70 -0.65 11.43 -20.86
N ALA A 71 -1.79 11.61 -21.54
CA ALA A 71 -3.11 11.26 -20.98
C ALA A 71 -3.29 9.74 -20.79
N GLU A 72 -2.55 8.93 -21.53
CA GLU A 72 -2.56 7.45 -21.44
C GLU A 72 -1.64 6.92 -20.35
N LEU A 73 -0.74 7.77 -19.83
CA LEU A 73 0.14 7.43 -18.68
C LEU A 73 -0.58 7.54 -17.33
N ARG A 74 -1.91 7.42 -17.30
CA ARG A 74 -2.72 7.58 -16.11
C ARG A 74 -3.68 6.42 -15.91
N GLY A 75 -3.92 6.11 -14.63
CA GLY A 75 -4.93 5.12 -14.24
C GLY A 75 -4.68 3.74 -14.84
N GLU A 76 -5.75 3.05 -15.14
CA GLU A 76 -5.73 1.67 -15.64
C GLU A 76 -5.09 1.55 -17.03
N LYS A 77 -5.18 2.60 -17.85
CA LYS A 77 -4.63 2.59 -19.21
C LYS A 77 -3.14 2.35 -19.22
N LEU A 78 -2.39 2.99 -18.31
CA LEU A 78 -0.96 2.79 -18.19
C LEU A 78 -0.61 1.31 -17.94
N ILE A 79 -1.28 0.71 -16.97
CA ILE A 79 -1.02 -0.69 -16.60
C ILE A 79 -1.38 -1.63 -17.75
N SER A 80 -2.53 -1.41 -18.40
CA SER A 80 -2.94 -2.21 -19.55
C SER A 80 -1.92 -2.15 -20.68
N LYS A 81 -1.37 -0.97 -20.98
CA LYS A 81 -0.35 -0.79 -22.02
C LYS A 81 1.00 -1.44 -21.65
N ILE A 82 1.41 -1.36 -20.40
CA ILE A 82 2.62 -2.05 -19.92
C ILE A 82 2.45 -3.57 -20.01
N ILE A 83 1.32 -4.10 -19.52
CA ILE A 83 1.03 -5.53 -19.59
C ILE A 83 0.92 -6.00 -21.05
N GLY A 84 0.33 -5.19 -21.92
CA GLY A 84 0.22 -5.43 -23.36
C GLY A 84 1.55 -5.30 -24.12
N GLY A 85 2.62 -4.81 -23.48
CA GLY A 85 3.93 -4.60 -24.11
C GLY A 85 3.99 -3.38 -25.03
N GLU A 86 3.00 -2.48 -24.98
CA GLU A 86 2.98 -1.25 -25.76
C GLU A 86 3.89 -0.17 -25.13
N ILE A 87 4.16 -0.28 -23.83
CA ILE A 87 5.06 0.60 -23.08
C ILE A 87 6.18 -0.26 -22.48
N ASP A 88 7.42 0.14 -22.75
CA ASP A 88 8.59 -0.41 -22.09
C ASP A 88 8.69 0.18 -20.67
N ASP A 89 8.31 -0.61 -19.68
CA ASP A 89 8.31 -0.23 -18.27
C ASP A 89 9.73 0.01 -17.71
N THR A 90 10.76 -0.51 -18.38
CA THR A 90 12.15 -0.26 -17.98
C THR A 90 12.57 1.19 -18.18
N LEU A 91 11.85 1.93 -19.03
CA LEU A 91 12.12 3.35 -19.28
C LEU A 91 11.95 4.20 -18.01
N ILE A 92 11.09 3.80 -17.08
CA ILE A 92 10.87 4.53 -15.82
C ILE A 92 12.17 4.70 -15.00
N GLU A 93 13.11 3.76 -15.13
CA GLU A 93 14.40 3.82 -14.45
C GLU A 93 15.31 4.95 -14.97
N ARG A 94 14.99 5.51 -16.14
CA ARG A 94 15.71 6.65 -16.74
C ARG A 94 15.29 7.98 -16.14
N SER A 95 14.17 8.02 -15.39
CA SER A 95 13.71 9.25 -14.74
C SER A 95 14.76 9.77 -13.75
N ALA A 96 15.00 11.08 -13.77
CA ALA A 96 15.80 11.77 -12.76
C ALA A 96 15.21 11.62 -11.34
N ASN A 97 13.91 11.30 -11.24
CA ASN A 97 13.21 11.04 -9.99
C ASN A 97 13.26 9.57 -9.55
N TRP A 98 13.91 8.69 -10.29
CA TRP A 98 13.94 7.25 -10.01
C TRP A 98 14.35 6.94 -8.58
N GLU A 99 15.57 7.28 -8.20
CA GLU A 99 16.11 6.95 -6.86
C GLU A 99 15.39 7.70 -5.74
N GLY A 100 14.99 8.95 -5.96
CA GLY A 100 14.45 9.80 -4.91
C GLY A 100 12.94 9.64 -4.66
N ARG A 101 12.16 9.22 -5.66
CA ARG A 101 10.70 9.29 -5.57
C ARG A 101 9.96 8.05 -6.08
N ILE A 102 10.56 7.23 -6.94
CA ILE A 102 9.87 6.14 -7.63
C ILE A 102 10.29 4.80 -7.03
N ARG A 103 11.57 4.50 -7.02
CA ARG A 103 12.11 3.19 -6.62
C ARG A 103 11.60 2.72 -5.25
N GLY A 104 11.73 3.56 -4.21
CA GLY A 104 11.28 3.18 -2.87
C GLY A 104 9.77 2.93 -2.78
N ARG A 105 8.96 3.54 -3.65
CA ARG A 105 7.52 3.26 -3.74
C ARG A 105 7.26 1.90 -4.36
N LEU A 106 7.97 1.56 -5.43
CA LEU A 106 7.89 0.25 -6.05
C LEU A 106 8.30 -0.86 -5.08
N GLU A 107 9.41 -0.68 -4.35
CA GLU A 107 9.84 -1.60 -3.28
C GLU A 107 8.75 -1.77 -2.22
N GLY A 108 8.08 -0.67 -1.84
CA GLY A 108 6.95 -0.69 -0.92
C GLY A 108 5.73 -1.45 -1.47
N ILE A 109 5.44 -1.34 -2.77
CA ILE A 109 4.35 -2.13 -3.39
C ILE A 109 4.65 -3.63 -3.30
N ILE A 110 5.91 -4.05 -3.51
CA ILE A 110 6.32 -5.45 -3.31
C ILE A 110 6.06 -5.91 -1.88
N ALA A 111 6.37 -5.06 -0.91
CA ALA A 111 6.22 -5.36 0.50
C ALA A 111 4.76 -5.33 0.99
N LEU A 112 3.86 -4.65 0.26
CA LEU A 112 2.51 -4.31 0.71
C LEU A 112 1.67 -5.53 1.13
N GLU A 113 1.58 -6.55 0.27
CA GLU A 113 0.79 -7.75 0.57
C GLU A 113 1.35 -8.47 1.80
N ALA A 114 2.66 -8.70 1.82
CA ALA A 114 3.32 -9.33 2.95
C ALA A 114 3.22 -8.49 4.23
N ALA A 115 3.19 -7.17 4.13
CA ALA A 115 2.94 -6.28 5.25
C ALA A 115 1.53 -6.47 5.81
N LEU A 116 0.52 -6.47 4.95
CA LEU A 116 -0.87 -6.66 5.35
C LEU A 116 -1.15 -8.06 5.90
N ASP A 117 -0.44 -9.07 5.42
CA ASP A 117 -0.56 -10.46 5.91
C ASP A 117 0.02 -10.64 7.32
N SER A 118 0.97 -9.79 7.72
CA SER A 118 1.66 -9.88 9.02
C SER A 118 0.95 -9.16 10.16
N ASP A 119 1.60 -9.18 11.33
CA ASP A 119 1.27 -8.33 12.48
C ASP A 119 1.93 -6.96 12.32
N PHE A 120 1.25 -6.07 11.62
CA PHE A 120 1.71 -4.72 11.38
C PHE A 120 1.27 -3.75 12.49
N LEU A 121 1.97 -2.63 12.59
CA LEU A 121 1.55 -1.52 13.44
C LEU A 121 0.67 -0.57 12.64
N ILE A 122 -0.46 -0.15 13.22
CA ILE A 122 -1.39 0.77 12.57
C ILE A 122 -1.76 1.93 13.51
N TYR A 123 -1.86 3.13 12.93
CA TYR A 123 -2.13 4.36 13.67
C TYR A 123 -3.20 5.18 12.95
N ILE A 124 -4.06 5.86 13.71
CA ILE A 124 -4.88 6.95 13.20
C ILE A 124 -3.92 8.06 12.80
N PHE A 125 -3.98 8.49 11.54
CA PHE A 125 -3.07 9.50 11.01
C PHE A 125 -3.64 10.91 11.11
N ASP A 126 -2.83 11.82 11.65
CA ASP A 126 -3.09 13.26 11.67
C ASP A 126 -1.84 13.98 11.14
N SER A 127 -1.93 14.54 9.95
CA SER A 127 -0.82 15.22 9.28
C SER A 127 -0.23 16.40 10.09
N ARG A 128 -1.03 17.04 10.94
CA ARG A 128 -0.60 18.16 11.80
C ARG A 128 0.35 17.74 12.91
N LYS A 129 0.35 16.46 13.26
CA LYS A 129 1.20 15.88 14.30
C LYS A 129 2.56 15.40 13.79
N VAL A 130 2.73 15.34 12.48
CA VAL A 130 4.01 14.92 11.88
C VAL A 130 5.04 15.99 12.10
N PRO A 131 6.18 15.71 12.76
CA PRO A 131 7.29 16.66 12.86
C PRO A 131 7.71 17.09 11.45
N TYR A 132 8.02 18.33 11.26
CA TYR A 132 8.42 18.93 9.96
C TYR A 132 7.28 19.09 8.93
N GLY A 133 6.04 18.77 9.29
CA GLY A 133 4.90 18.91 8.41
C GLY A 133 4.83 17.85 7.30
N THR A 134 3.66 17.72 6.70
CA THR A 134 3.43 16.86 5.53
C THR A 134 2.15 17.28 4.82
N ASN A 135 2.13 17.11 3.49
CA ASN A 135 0.93 17.29 2.67
C ASN A 135 0.14 15.99 2.48
N ILE A 136 0.51 14.92 3.19
CA ILE A 136 -0.20 13.64 3.10
C ILE A 136 -1.54 13.80 3.80
N SER A 137 -2.62 13.48 3.09
CA SER A 137 -3.96 13.31 3.62
C SER A 137 -4.29 11.83 3.65
N ALA A 138 -4.56 11.28 4.82
CA ALA A 138 -4.93 9.88 5.02
C ALA A 138 -5.66 9.73 6.36
N LYS A 139 -6.39 8.62 6.53
CA LYS A 139 -7.06 8.29 7.80
C LYS A 139 -6.19 7.41 8.70
N TYR A 140 -5.40 6.53 8.09
CA TYR A 140 -4.50 5.63 8.82
C TYR A 140 -3.13 5.57 8.17
N VAL A 141 -2.12 5.23 8.98
CA VAL A 141 -0.80 4.85 8.53
C VAL A 141 -0.44 3.48 9.11
N ILE A 142 -0.04 2.56 8.25
CA ILE A 142 0.51 1.26 8.60
C ILE A 142 2.03 1.36 8.51
N LYS A 143 2.72 0.87 9.54
CA LYS A 143 4.18 0.80 9.60
C LYS A 143 4.62 -0.65 9.56
N ASP A 144 5.44 -1.00 8.58
CA ASP A 144 6.08 -2.31 8.44
C ASP A 144 7.59 -2.18 8.57
N GLN A 145 8.20 -3.04 9.40
CA GLN A 145 9.64 -3.01 9.74
C GLN A 145 10.34 -4.37 9.56
N ARG A 146 9.70 -5.34 8.88
CA ARG A 146 10.17 -6.74 8.88
C ARG A 146 11.39 -7.03 8.03
N THR A 147 11.66 -6.25 7.02
CA THR A 147 12.68 -6.53 5.99
C THR A 147 14.00 -5.80 6.20
N GLY A 148 14.24 -5.25 7.39
CA GLY A 148 15.39 -4.35 7.62
C GLY A 148 15.19 -2.95 7.01
N MET A 149 14.12 -2.77 6.27
CA MET A 149 13.63 -1.48 5.77
C MET A 149 12.30 -1.16 6.45
N THR A 150 12.03 0.12 6.63
CA THR A 150 10.73 0.55 7.15
C THR A 150 9.91 1.13 6.02
N PHE A 151 8.67 0.65 5.87
CA PHE A 151 7.69 1.21 4.96
C PHE A 151 6.50 1.80 5.70
N PHE A 152 5.96 2.88 5.16
CA PHE A 152 4.72 3.49 5.59
C PHE A 152 3.69 3.39 4.47
N PHE A 153 2.56 2.75 4.76
CA PHE A 153 1.43 2.62 3.86
C PHE A 153 0.30 3.50 4.40
N PHE A 154 -0.06 4.53 3.65
CA PHE A 154 -1.12 5.45 4.03
C PHE A 154 -2.44 4.98 3.46
N VAL A 155 -3.41 4.76 4.33
CA VAL A 155 -4.74 4.26 3.98
C VAL A 155 -5.74 5.38 4.14
N ASP A 156 -6.55 5.59 3.12
CA ASP A 156 -7.62 6.57 3.08
C ASP A 156 -8.92 5.94 2.58
N SER A 157 -10.00 6.66 2.66
CA SER A 157 -11.28 6.25 2.07
C SER A 157 -11.95 7.40 1.36
N ASN A 158 -12.67 7.07 0.31
CA ASN A 158 -13.71 7.90 -0.26
C ASN A 158 -15.10 7.33 0.13
N GLU A 159 -16.17 7.84 -0.49
CA GLU A 159 -17.54 7.40 -0.22
C GLU A 159 -17.76 5.90 -0.51
N ASN A 160 -17.01 5.31 -1.42
CA ASN A 160 -17.26 3.99 -1.96
C ASN A 160 -16.29 2.91 -1.49
N ARG A 161 -15.05 3.27 -1.10
CA ARG A 161 -14.02 2.27 -0.76
C ARG A 161 -12.91 2.80 0.12
N TRP A 162 -12.18 1.87 0.77
CA TRP A 162 -10.89 2.09 1.40
C TRP A 162 -9.78 1.67 0.45
N PHE A 163 -8.70 2.44 0.39
CA PHE A 163 -7.59 2.19 -0.53
C PHE A 163 -6.25 2.64 0.05
N CYS A 164 -5.16 2.05 -0.43
CA CYS A 164 -3.83 2.55 -0.15
C CYS A 164 -3.59 3.81 -0.99
N ARG A 165 -3.40 4.94 -0.32
CA ARG A 165 -3.24 6.24 -0.96
C ARG A 165 -1.80 6.56 -1.34
N SER A 166 -0.85 6.18 -0.49
CA SER A 166 0.57 6.48 -0.69
C SER A 166 1.43 5.44 0.02
N ILE A 167 2.62 5.24 -0.52
CA ILE A 167 3.65 4.36 0.04
C ILE A 167 4.94 5.15 0.11
N PHE A 168 5.63 5.07 1.26
CA PHE A 168 6.94 5.67 1.45
C PHE A 168 7.85 4.69 2.17
N GLN A 169 9.07 4.56 1.67
CA GLN A 169 10.16 3.98 2.42
C GLN A 169 10.64 5.03 3.45
N ALA A 170 10.88 4.60 4.68
CA ALA A 170 11.44 5.48 5.69
C ALA A 170 12.85 5.91 5.27
N ASN A 171 13.04 7.20 5.33
CA ASN A 171 14.37 7.82 5.28
C ASN A 171 14.64 8.54 6.62
N LEU A 172 14.35 9.84 6.69
CA LEU A 172 14.55 10.65 7.89
C LEU A 172 13.28 10.89 8.70
N THR A 173 12.10 10.60 8.13
CA THR A 173 10.80 10.91 8.75
C THR A 173 10.12 9.63 9.24
N ASP A 174 9.84 9.56 10.53
CA ASP A 174 8.91 8.58 11.09
C ASP A 174 7.51 9.20 11.18
N TYR A 175 6.63 8.80 10.27
CA TYR A 175 5.26 9.30 10.20
C TYR A 175 4.36 8.81 11.33
N THR A 176 4.83 7.92 12.21
CA THR A 176 4.06 7.41 13.34
C THR A 176 4.31 8.16 14.65
N VAL A 177 5.27 9.09 14.65
CA VAL A 177 5.56 9.94 15.83
C VAL A 177 4.32 10.79 16.15
N ASN A 178 3.95 10.82 17.44
CA ASN A 178 2.77 11.52 17.97
C ASN A 178 1.42 11.04 17.42
N GLN A 179 1.38 9.95 16.64
CA GLN A 179 0.14 9.38 16.14
C GLN A 179 -0.53 8.47 17.18
N THR A 180 -1.83 8.28 17.03
CA THR A 180 -2.59 7.41 17.93
C THR A 180 -2.58 5.98 17.43
N ARG A 181 -1.91 5.07 18.15
CA ARG A 181 -1.91 3.65 17.83
C ARG A 181 -3.31 3.04 18.02
N VAL A 182 -3.68 2.17 17.11
CA VAL A 182 -4.85 1.29 17.21
C VAL A 182 -4.42 -0.15 16.99
N PHE A 183 -5.27 -1.09 17.38
CA PHE A 183 -4.96 -2.51 17.34
C PHE A 183 -5.86 -3.21 16.35
N VAL A 184 -5.33 -4.19 15.63
CA VAL A 184 -6.14 -5.08 14.80
C VAL A 184 -6.84 -6.06 15.73
N LEU A 185 -8.16 -5.95 15.82
CA LEU A 185 -9.03 -6.85 16.60
C LEU A 185 -9.40 -8.08 15.79
N ARG A 186 -9.68 -7.89 14.50
CA ARG A 186 -9.91 -8.96 13.54
C ARG A 186 -9.32 -8.57 12.20
N LYS A 187 -8.76 -9.54 11.49
CA LYS A 187 -8.26 -9.40 10.12
C LYS A 187 -8.73 -10.58 9.30
N ARG A 188 -9.35 -10.31 8.15
CA ARG A 188 -9.70 -11.32 7.17
C ARG A 188 -9.14 -10.91 5.82
N LYS A 189 -8.42 -11.80 5.16
CA LYS A 189 -8.01 -11.68 3.77
C LYS A 189 -8.83 -12.63 2.93
N GLN A 190 -9.38 -12.11 1.84
CA GLN A 190 -10.08 -12.90 0.85
C GLN A 190 -9.44 -12.67 -0.52
N LYS A 191 -9.43 -13.72 -1.34
CA LYS A 191 -9.04 -13.67 -2.74
C LYS A 191 -10.02 -14.52 -3.55
N ASP A 192 -10.61 -13.94 -4.59
CA ASP A 192 -11.60 -14.62 -5.45
C ASP A 192 -12.71 -15.32 -4.63
N GLY A 193 -13.18 -14.66 -3.57
CA GLY A 193 -14.18 -15.20 -2.65
C GLY A 193 -13.67 -16.22 -1.62
N THR A 194 -12.42 -16.68 -1.75
CA THR A 194 -11.80 -17.64 -0.82
C THR A 194 -11.14 -16.91 0.35
N VAL A 195 -11.45 -17.32 1.58
CA VAL A 195 -10.78 -16.81 2.78
C VAL A 195 -9.40 -17.43 2.91
N LEU A 196 -8.35 -16.60 2.88
CA LEU A 196 -6.95 -17.01 3.02
C LEU A 196 -6.42 -16.78 4.43
N ILE A 197 -6.87 -15.71 5.09
CA ILE A 197 -6.52 -15.37 6.47
C ILE A 197 -7.81 -15.01 7.21
N ASP A 198 -8.01 -15.59 8.39
CA ASP A 198 -9.06 -15.18 9.34
C ASP A 198 -8.43 -15.16 10.75
N TYR A 199 -7.98 -13.99 11.13
CA TYR A 199 -7.34 -13.75 12.42
C TYR A 199 -8.26 -12.98 13.34
N THR A 200 -8.37 -13.42 14.59
CA THR A 200 -9.03 -12.69 15.65
C THR A 200 -8.09 -12.56 16.84
N ASN A 201 -7.91 -11.34 17.33
CA ASN A 201 -7.09 -11.08 18.51
C ASN A 201 -7.64 -11.86 19.69
N PRO A 202 -6.83 -12.66 20.39
CA PRO A 202 -7.28 -13.50 21.52
C PRO A 202 -7.93 -12.71 22.68
N HIS A 203 -7.57 -11.45 22.82
CA HIS A 203 -8.11 -10.57 23.86
C HIS A 203 -9.35 -9.80 23.44
N TYR A 204 -9.73 -9.88 22.15
CA TYR A 204 -10.92 -9.23 21.64
C TYR A 204 -12.17 -9.98 22.09
N ARG A 205 -13.17 -9.23 22.54
CA ARG A 205 -14.52 -9.74 22.84
C ARG A 205 -15.49 -8.93 21.99
N PRO A 206 -16.20 -9.56 21.05
CA PRO A 206 -17.18 -8.88 20.20
C PRO A 206 -18.20 -8.11 21.03
N GLN A 207 -18.54 -6.91 20.56
CA GLN A 207 -19.58 -6.09 21.16
C GLN A 207 -20.81 -6.08 20.24
N PRO A 208 -22.03 -5.90 20.78
CA PRO A 208 -23.19 -5.63 19.98
C PRO A 208 -22.94 -4.39 19.11
N GLY A 209 -23.05 -4.52 17.77
CA GLY A 209 -22.77 -3.43 16.82
C GLY A 209 -21.39 -3.45 16.18
N ASP A 210 -20.46 -4.33 16.60
CA ASP A 210 -19.27 -4.58 15.81
C ASP A 210 -19.67 -5.18 14.45
N ALA A 211 -19.23 -4.56 13.35
CA ALA A 211 -19.51 -5.07 12.02
C ALA A 211 -18.82 -6.44 11.84
N LEU A 212 -19.53 -7.51 12.10
CA LEU A 212 -18.97 -8.88 12.13
C LEU A 212 -19.12 -9.64 10.81
N SER A 213 -19.81 -9.09 9.83
CA SER A 213 -20.03 -9.80 8.55
C SER A 213 -19.95 -8.83 7.38
N PRO A 214 -19.16 -9.13 6.36
CA PRO A 214 -19.57 -8.74 5.02
C PRO A 214 -20.79 -9.62 4.70
N HIS A 215 -21.88 -9.00 4.33
CA HIS A 215 -22.99 -9.69 3.67
C HIS A 215 -22.54 -10.14 2.28
#